data_6007884f2a0a70ccd92f5729a1aa7c92
#
_entry.id   6007884f2a0a70ccd92f5729a1aa7c92
#
_cell.length_a   1.000
_cell.length_b   1.000
_cell.length_c   1.000
_cell.angle_alpha   90.00
_cell.angle_beta   90.00
_cell.angle_gamma   90.00
#
_symmetry.space_group_name_H-M   'P 1'
#
loop_
_entity.id
_entity.type
_entity.pdbx_description
1 polymer ?
#
loop_
_entity_poly.entity_id
_entity_poly.type
_entity_poly.pdbx_seq_one_letter_code
_entity_poly.pdbx_strand_id
1 'polypeptide(L)'
;MAIGLGKMFGFKFSENFNYPYISSSITEFWRRWHISLSSWFRDYVYIPLGGNRCSKGRWLGNLFVVWALTGMWHGANWTFICWGLWYFLWLVVEKIIGMPNKMAVISHIYAMVVVIIGWVFFRSDSIGDALGYIEIMLGVGGNKLADEIFYHYLSGSYMLLALAVLLSTPVVPYLQKKFCCQAWGQNIEGILGTAIFLLSVLMCISGSYNPFIYFNF
;
A
#
# COMPACT_ATOMS: atom_id res chain seq x y z
N MET A 1 6.43 7.44 12.62
CA MET A 1 6.36 7.36 14.10
C MET A 1 7.09 6.14 14.63
N ALA A 2 6.74 4.89 14.32
CA ALA A 2 7.38 3.68 14.88
C ALA A 2 8.91 3.64 14.74
N ILE A 3 9.45 3.96 13.55
CA ILE A 3 10.91 4.04 13.31
C ILE A 3 11.55 5.16 14.18
N GLY A 4 10.89 6.30 14.32
CA GLY A 4 11.36 7.41 15.15
C GLY A 4 11.42 7.04 16.63
N LEU A 5 10.34 6.45 17.17
CA LEU A 5 10.31 5.94 18.53
C LEU A 5 11.37 4.86 18.75
N GLY A 6 11.53 3.92 17.82
CA GLY A 6 12.57 2.91 17.91
C GLY A 6 13.96 3.50 17.98
N LYS A 7 14.25 4.53 17.19
CA LYS A 7 15.54 5.25 17.25
C LYS A 7 15.78 5.92 18.60
N MET A 8 14.72 6.48 19.23
CA MET A 8 14.83 7.07 20.57
C MET A 8 15.22 6.03 21.64
N PHE A 9 14.79 4.77 21.47
CA PHE A 9 15.18 3.64 22.34
C PHE A 9 16.47 2.92 21.87
N GLY A 10 17.19 3.45 20.88
CA GLY A 10 18.43 2.87 20.37
C GLY A 10 18.25 1.74 19.33
N PHE A 11 17.02 1.43 18.92
CA PHE A 11 16.77 0.41 17.92
C PHE A 11 16.86 0.96 16.48
N LYS A 12 17.44 0.17 15.59
CA LYS A 12 17.48 0.44 14.15
C LYS A 12 16.47 -0.46 13.44
N PHE A 13 15.31 0.08 13.12
CA PHE A 13 14.32 -0.62 12.31
C PHE A 13 14.54 -0.33 10.83
N SER A 14 14.33 -1.35 9.98
CA SER A 14 14.35 -1.19 8.53
C SER A 14 13.13 -0.41 8.06
N GLU A 15 13.30 0.41 7.01
CA GLU A 15 12.18 1.04 6.32
C GLU A 15 11.35 -0.03 5.61
N ASN A 16 10.03 0.02 5.82
CA ASN A 16 9.08 -0.91 5.22
C ASN A 16 8.29 -0.29 4.08
N PHE A 17 8.26 1.04 3.97
CA PHE A 17 7.49 1.77 2.98
C PHE A 17 8.33 2.89 2.37
N ASN A 18 8.37 2.94 1.04
CA ASN A 18 9.10 3.96 0.29
C ASN A 18 8.22 4.51 -0.84
N TYR A 19 7.23 5.35 -0.47
CA TYR A 19 6.27 5.97 -1.41
C TYR A 19 5.67 4.97 -2.41
N PRO A 20 5.02 3.90 -1.98
CA PRO A 20 4.56 2.83 -2.87
C PRO A 20 3.52 3.31 -3.89
N TYR A 21 2.72 4.31 -3.56
CA TYR A 21 1.66 4.84 -4.42
C TYR A 21 2.15 5.67 -5.61
N ILE A 22 3.45 5.96 -5.74
CA ILE A 22 4.01 6.56 -6.96
C ILE A 22 4.47 5.52 -7.99
N SER A 23 4.31 4.24 -7.69
CA SER A 23 4.77 3.14 -8.55
C SER A 23 4.03 3.11 -9.89
N SER A 24 4.75 2.76 -10.93
CA SER A 24 4.22 2.59 -12.30
C SER A 24 4.05 1.12 -12.70
N SER A 25 4.33 0.19 -11.79
CA SER A 25 4.09 -1.25 -11.97
C SER A 25 3.81 -1.94 -10.65
N ILE A 26 3.20 -3.12 -10.68
CA ILE A 26 2.95 -3.94 -9.49
C ILE A 26 4.26 -4.47 -8.92
N THR A 27 5.21 -4.81 -9.78
CA THR A 27 6.57 -5.18 -9.36
C THR A 27 7.25 -4.05 -8.59
N GLU A 28 7.15 -2.81 -9.04
CA GLU A 28 7.70 -1.64 -8.35
C GLU A 28 6.95 -1.38 -7.05
N PHE A 29 5.61 -1.47 -7.06
CA PHE A 29 4.79 -1.29 -5.86
C PHE A 29 5.26 -2.21 -4.72
N TRP A 30 5.44 -3.50 -4.97
CA TRP A 30 5.88 -4.46 -3.96
C TRP A 30 7.34 -4.32 -3.54
N ARG A 31 8.18 -3.64 -4.30
CA ARG A 31 9.53 -3.24 -3.87
C ARG A 31 9.50 -2.06 -2.89
N ARG A 32 8.40 -1.32 -2.85
CA ARG A 32 8.20 -0.12 -2.03
C ARG A 32 7.24 -0.35 -0.86
N TRP A 33 6.42 -1.40 -0.93
CA TRP A 33 5.44 -1.79 0.07
C TRP A 33 5.93 -2.99 0.87
N HIS A 34 5.85 -2.88 2.21
CA HIS A 34 6.21 -3.94 3.17
C HIS A 34 7.54 -4.63 2.83
N ILE A 35 8.60 -3.83 2.72
CA ILE A 35 9.91 -4.21 2.16
C ILE A 35 10.52 -5.38 2.94
N SER A 36 10.41 -5.40 4.27
CA SER A 36 10.95 -6.48 5.10
C SER A 36 10.27 -7.81 4.83
N LEU A 37 8.94 -7.84 4.74
CA LEU A 37 8.17 -9.05 4.42
C LEU A 37 8.50 -9.56 3.03
N SER A 38 8.51 -8.68 2.03
CA SER A 38 8.86 -9.01 0.66
C SER A 38 10.27 -9.57 0.54
N SER A 39 11.23 -9.00 1.28
CA SER A 39 12.61 -9.48 1.34
C SER A 39 12.68 -10.85 1.99
N TRP A 40 11.95 -11.07 3.08
CA TRP A 40 11.90 -12.36 3.78
C TRP A 40 11.37 -13.46 2.86
N PHE A 41 10.22 -13.26 2.22
CA PHE A 41 9.67 -14.24 1.27
C PHE A 41 10.59 -14.49 0.08
N ARG A 42 11.26 -13.44 -0.42
CA ARG A 42 12.26 -13.59 -1.48
C ARG A 42 13.42 -14.49 -1.04
N ASP A 43 14.00 -14.20 0.12
CA ASP A 43 15.26 -14.81 0.54
C ASP A 43 15.04 -16.22 1.11
N TYR A 44 13.95 -16.47 1.81
CA TYR A 44 13.68 -17.74 2.49
C TYR A 44 12.72 -18.68 1.75
N VAL A 45 11.95 -18.18 0.79
CA VAL A 45 11.00 -19.01 0.03
C VAL A 45 11.35 -19.01 -1.47
N TYR A 46 11.35 -17.83 -2.09
CA TYR A 46 11.48 -17.72 -3.55
C TYR A 46 12.84 -18.18 -4.08
N ILE A 47 13.94 -17.71 -3.49
CA ILE A 47 15.29 -18.08 -3.91
C ILE A 47 15.57 -19.56 -3.66
N PRO A 48 15.28 -20.16 -2.48
CA PRO A 48 15.45 -21.60 -2.26
C PRO A 48 14.65 -22.49 -3.20
N LEU A 49 13.46 -22.08 -3.64
CA LEU A 49 12.68 -22.80 -4.65
C LEU A 49 13.26 -22.71 -6.07
N GLY A 50 14.30 -21.90 -6.28
CA GLY A 50 14.98 -21.71 -7.56
C GLY A 50 14.82 -20.32 -8.18
N GLY A 51 14.00 -19.45 -7.58
CA GLY A 51 13.82 -18.05 -7.99
C GLY A 51 13.48 -17.91 -9.48
N ASN A 52 14.21 -17.02 -10.17
CA ASN A 52 14.09 -16.79 -11.62
C ASN A 52 15.00 -17.70 -12.46
N ARG A 53 15.86 -18.50 -11.82
CA ARG A 53 16.89 -19.31 -12.52
C ARG A 53 16.44 -20.75 -12.74
N CYS A 54 15.19 -20.94 -13.17
CA CYS A 54 14.57 -22.25 -13.40
C CYS A 54 13.66 -22.21 -14.63
N SER A 55 13.07 -23.35 -15.00
CA SER A 55 12.11 -23.41 -16.11
C SER A 55 10.89 -22.51 -15.86
N LYS A 56 10.21 -22.07 -16.93
CA LYS A 56 9.03 -21.18 -16.83
C LYS A 56 7.94 -21.78 -15.93
N GLY A 57 7.65 -23.06 -16.02
CA GLY A 57 6.65 -23.72 -15.17
C GLY A 57 7.04 -23.69 -13.68
N ARG A 58 8.32 -24.00 -13.38
CA ARG A 58 8.82 -23.93 -12.00
C ARG A 58 8.82 -22.50 -11.46
N TRP A 59 9.18 -21.54 -12.29
CA TRP A 59 9.11 -20.11 -11.91
C TRP A 59 7.68 -19.69 -11.56
N LEU A 60 6.67 -20.09 -12.37
CA LEU A 60 5.26 -19.85 -12.04
C LEU A 60 4.87 -20.47 -10.70
N GLY A 61 5.25 -21.73 -10.47
CA GLY A 61 5.01 -22.42 -9.20
C GLY A 61 5.66 -21.73 -8.02
N ASN A 62 6.91 -21.27 -8.14
CA ASN A 62 7.61 -20.54 -7.10
C ASN A 62 6.89 -19.23 -6.75
N LEU A 63 6.45 -18.49 -7.76
CA LEU A 63 5.72 -17.23 -7.57
C LEU A 63 4.34 -17.48 -6.94
N PHE A 64 3.61 -18.52 -7.40
CA PHE A 64 2.34 -18.92 -6.81
C PHE A 64 2.48 -19.27 -5.33
N VAL A 65 3.47 -20.09 -4.97
CA VAL A 65 3.71 -20.47 -3.56
C VAL A 65 3.97 -19.24 -2.69
N VAL A 66 4.82 -18.32 -3.16
CA VAL A 66 5.10 -17.08 -2.40
C VAL A 66 3.83 -16.29 -2.15
N TRP A 67 3.00 -16.08 -3.17
CA TRP A 67 1.82 -15.23 -3.03
C TRP A 67 0.67 -15.91 -2.30
N ALA A 68 0.52 -17.23 -2.44
CA ALA A 68 -0.42 -18.00 -1.63
C ALA A 68 -0.03 -17.95 -0.14
N LEU A 69 1.25 -18.16 0.19
CA LEU A 69 1.76 -18.06 1.55
C LEU A 69 1.66 -16.63 2.11
N THR A 70 1.87 -15.61 1.28
CA THR A 70 1.69 -14.21 1.68
C THR A 70 0.24 -13.92 2.05
N GLY A 71 -0.71 -14.44 1.26
CA GLY A 71 -2.15 -14.35 1.59
C GLY A 71 -2.48 -15.09 2.89
N MET A 72 -2.03 -16.32 3.06
CA MET A 72 -2.24 -17.11 4.29
C MET A 72 -1.62 -16.45 5.54
N TRP A 73 -0.49 -15.76 5.38
CA TRP A 73 0.16 -15.04 6.47
C TRP A 73 -0.69 -13.90 7.02
N HIS A 74 -1.52 -13.28 6.18
CA HIS A 74 -2.43 -12.20 6.59
C HIS A 74 -3.66 -12.69 7.38
N GLY A 75 -4.02 -13.96 7.30
CA GLY A 75 -5.13 -14.52 8.05
C GLY A 75 -5.81 -15.71 7.37
N ALA A 76 -6.75 -16.33 8.10
CA ALA A 76 -7.44 -17.54 7.67
C ALA A 76 -8.66 -17.31 6.75
N ASN A 77 -8.88 -16.07 6.29
CA ASN A 77 -9.99 -15.75 5.39
C ASN A 77 -9.61 -16.00 3.92
N TRP A 78 -10.52 -16.51 3.14
CA TRP A 78 -10.37 -16.72 1.70
C TRP A 78 -10.11 -15.44 0.92
N THR A 79 -10.56 -14.29 1.42
CA THR A 79 -10.30 -12.97 0.81
C THR A 79 -8.81 -12.66 0.76
N PHE A 80 -8.02 -13.06 1.75
CA PHE A 80 -6.56 -12.89 1.75
C PHE A 80 -5.88 -13.81 0.74
N ILE A 81 -6.39 -15.02 0.54
CA ILE A 81 -5.88 -15.92 -0.51
C ILE A 81 -6.18 -15.32 -1.88
N CYS A 82 -7.41 -14.85 -2.12
CA CYS A 82 -7.78 -14.16 -3.36
C CYS A 82 -6.91 -12.92 -3.60
N TRP A 83 -6.65 -12.14 -2.56
CA TRP A 83 -5.74 -10.98 -2.60
C TRP A 83 -4.32 -11.38 -3.02
N GLY A 84 -3.75 -12.42 -2.44
CA GLY A 84 -2.44 -12.93 -2.82
C GLY A 84 -2.42 -13.42 -4.27
N LEU A 85 -3.44 -14.19 -4.68
CA LEU A 85 -3.57 -14.67 -6.07
C LEU A 85 -3.81 -13.54 -7.08
N TRP A 86 -4.48 -12.48 -6.69
CA TRP A 86 -4.63 -11.26 -7.49
C TRP A 86 -3.27 -10.67 -7.85
N TYR A 87 -2.37 -10.50 -6.89
CA TYR A 87 -1.02 -9.99 -7.16
C TYR A 87 -0.14 -10.99 -7.89
N PHE A 88 -0.26 -12.29 -7.60
CA PHE A 88 0.38 -13.32 -8.40
C PHE A 88 0.04 -13.16 -9.87
N LEU A 89 -1.25 -13.05 -10.21
CA LEU A 89 -1.72 -12.90 -11.59
C LEU A 89 -1.06 -11.69 -12.28
N TRP A 90 -1.13 -10.52 -11.66
CA TRP A 90 -0.60 -9.29 -12.28
C TRP A 90 0.92 -9.27 -12.39
N LEU A 91 1.65 -9.86 -11.47
CA LEU A 91 3.09 -10.04 -11.58
C LEU A 91 3.49 -11.00 -12.73
N VAL A 92 2.70 -12.03 -12.95
CA VAL A 92 2.86 -12.91 -14.13
C VAL A 92 2.59 -12.15 -15.42
N VAL A 93 1.50 -11.39 -15.46
CA VAL A 93 1.14 -10.54 -16.62
C VAL A 93 2.26 -9.55 -16.94
N GLU A 94 2.76 -8.81 -15.95
CA GLU A 94 3.88 -7.87 -16.11
C GLU A 94 5.14 -8.55 -16.66
N LYS A 95 5.42 -9.77 -16.19
CA LYS A 95 6.60 -10.51 -16.62
C LYS A 95 6.50 -11.06 -18.04
N ILE A 96 5.28 -11.44 -18.47
CA ILE A 96 5.04 -12.02 -19.81
C ILE A 96 4.92 -10.94 -20.88
N ILE A 97 4.12 -9.91 -20.61
CA ILE A 97 3.79 -8.84 -21.56
C ILE A 97 4.93 -7.81 -21.66
N GLY A 98 5.62 -7.60 -20.54
CA GLY A 98 6.55 -6.48 -20.38
C GLY A 98 5.80 -5.15 -20.26
N MET A 99 6.09 -4.34 -19.27
CA MET A 99 5.45 -3.02 -19.14
C MET A 99 6.13 -2.01 -20.07
N PRO A 100 5.38 -1.27 -20.89
CA PRO A 100 5.96 -0.25 -21.72
C PRO A 100 6.41 0.95 -20.87
N ASN A 101 7.71 1.10 -20.68
CA ASN A 101 8.33 2.25 -19.99
C ASN A 101 8.01 3.64 -20.64
N LYS A 102 7.29 3.64 -21.78
CA LYS A 102 7.06 4.84 -22.58
C LYS A 102 5.80 5.63 -22.20
N MET A 103 4.93 5.10 -21.34
CA MET A 103 3.64 5.72 -21.00
C MET A 103 3.49 5.83 -19.49
N ALA A 104 4.32 6.62 -18.83
CA ALA A 104 4.40 6.72 -17.37
C ALA A 104 3.03 6.93 -16.68
N VAL A 105 2.17 7.77 -17.25
CA VAL A 105 0.85 8.07 -16.69
C VAL A 105 -0.08 6.85 -16.77
N ILE A 106 -0.13 6.17 -17.93
CA ILE A 106 -0.98 4.98 -18.11
C ILE A 106 -0.50 3.84 -17.23
N SER A 107 0.81 3.65 -17.15
CA SER A 107 1.42 2.63 -16.28
C SER A 107 1.10 2.90 -14.81
N HIS A 108 1.11 4.17 -14.40
CA HIS A 108 0.73 4.55 -13.04
C HIS A 108 -0.76 4.30 -12.76
N ILE A 109 -1.66 4.71 -13.68
CA ILE A 109 -3.10 4.44 -13.56
C ILE A 109 -3.35 2.92 -13.45
N TYR A 110 -2.73 2.13 -14.33
CA TYR A 110 -2.79 0.68 -14.27
C TYR A 110 -2.39 0.15 -12.89
N ALA A 111 -1.22 0.54 -12.40
CA ALA A 111 -0.74 0.09 -11.10
C ALA A 111 -1.70 0.46 -9.97
N MET A 112 -2.24 1.69 -9.98
CA MET A 112 -3.19 2.14 -8.96
C MET A 112 -4.51 1.39 -9.04
N VAL A 113 -5.07 1.15 -10.22
CA VAL A 113 -6.31 0.35 -10.39
C VAL A 113 -6.12 -1.06 -9.82
N VAL A 114 -5.01 -1.73 -10.16
CA VAL A 114 -4.72 -3.08 -9.65
C VAL A 114 -4.57 -3.06 -8.12
N VAL A 115 -3.89 -2.06 -7.57
CA VAL A 115 -3.69 -1.92 -6.12
C VAL A 115 -5.00 -1.65 -5.40
N ILE A 116 -5.85 -0.75 -5.92
CA ILE A 116 -7.16 -0.44 -5.33
C ILE A 116 -8.06 -1.69 -5.29
N ILE A 117 -8.14 -2.44 -6.38
CA ILE A 117 -8.90 -3.70 -6.39
C ILE A 117 -8.31 -4.72 -5.40
N GLY A 118 -6.99 -4.79 -5.30
CA GLY A 118 -6.32 -5.59 -4.28
C GLY A 118 -6.75 -5.20 -2.86
N TRP A 119 -6.86 -3.90 -2.56
CA TRP A 119 -7.35 -3.44 -1.26
C TRP A 119 -8.81 -3.76 -1.00
N VAL A 120 -9.66 -3.84 -2.03
CA VAL A 120 -11.05 -4.31 -1.88
C VAL A 120 -11.07 -5.74 -1.38
N PHE A 121 -10.32 -6.67 -2.00
CA PHE A 121 -10.21 -8.05 -1.50
C PHE A 121 -9.68 -8.11 -0.07
N PHE A 122 -8.65 -7.33 0.23
CA PHE A 122 -8.02 -7.32 1.55
C PHE A 122 -8.96 -6.85 2.66
N ARG A 123 -9.83 -5.88 2.38
CA ARG A 123 -10.71 -5.23 3.38
C ARG A 123 -12.08 -5.92 3.52
N SER A 124 -12.48 -6.71 2.55
CA SER A 124 -13.80 -7.35 2.53
C SER A 124 -13.88 -8.55 3.46
N ASP A 125 -15.04 -8.75 4.09
CA ASP A 125 -15.28 -9.86 5.00
C ASP A 125 -15.50 -11.19 4.25
N SER A 126 -16.01 -11.12 3.01
CA SER A 126 -16.20 -12.29 2.13
C SER A 126 -15.82 -11.98 0.68
N ILE A 127 -15.61 -13.03 -0.12
CA ILE A 127 -15.37 -12.90 -1.57
C ILE A 127 -16.60 -12.28 -2.25
N GLY A 128 -17.81 -12.63 -1.80
CA GLY A 128 -19.06 -12.09 -2.34
C GLY A 128 -19.14 -10.57 -2.14
N ASP A 129 -18.79 -10.09 -0.93
CA ASP A 129 -18.77 -8.65 -0.62
C ASP A 129 -17.73 -7.93 -1.46
N ALA A 130 -16.54 -8.53 -1.63
CA ALA A 130 -15.49 -7.95 -2.47
C ALA A 130 -15.94 -7.78 -3.93
N LEU A 131 -16.56 -8.82 -4.51
CA LEU A 131 -17.06 -8.78 -5.88
C LEU A 131 -18.20 -7.78 -6.04
N GLY A 132 -19.16 -7.77 -5.11
CA GLY A 132 -20.25 -6.80 -5.09
C GLY A 132 -19.75 -5.35 -5.00
N TYR A 133 -18.72 -5.11 -4.19
CA TYR A 133 -18.10 -3.79 -4.10
C TYR A 133 -17.42 -3.39 -5.42
N ILE A 134 -16.70 -4.32 -6.07
CA ILE A 134 -16.06 -4.08 -7.38
C ILE A 134 -17.13 -3.80 -8.46
N GLU A 135 -18.24 -4.53 -8.46
CA GLU A 135 -19.36 -4.28 -9.39
C GLU A 135 -19.90 -2.85 -9.24
N ILE A 136 -20.10 -2.39 -8.00
CA ILE A 136 -20.53 -1.02 -7.72
C ILE A 136 -19.49 0.00 -8.21
N MET A 137 -18.20 -0.25 -7.96
CA MET A 137 -17.12 0.63 -8.42
C MET A 137 -17.06 0.74 -9.95
N LEU A 138 -17.45 -0.31 -10.66
CA LEU A 138 -17.51 -0.33 -12.13
C LEU A 138 -18.81 0.25 -12.68
N GLY A 139 -19.74 0.72 -11.83
CA GLY A 139 -21.04 1.25 -12.25
C GLY A 139 -22.03 0.19 -12.70
N VAL A 140 -21.77 -1.08 -12.43
CA VAL A 140 -22.69 -2.19 -12.71
C VAL A 140 -23.84 -2.13 -11.70
N GLY A 141 -25.07 -2.35 -12.14
CA GLY A 141 -26.25 -2.32 -11.24
C GLY A 141 -27.00 -0.99 -11.20
N GLY A 142 -26.67 -0.04 -12.09
CA GLY A 142 -27.42 1.22 -12.23
C GLY A 142 -27.17 2.26 -11.14
N ASN A 143 -26.17 2.05 -10.29
CA ASN A 143 -25.77 3.01 -9.28
C ASN A 143 -25.14 4.26 -9.92
N LYS A 144 -25.47 5.44 -9.41
CA LYS A 144 -24.82 6.68 -9.83
C LYS A 144 -23.36 6.66 -9.36
N LEU A 145 -22.42 7.09 -10.21
CA LEU A 145 -21.00 7.23 -9.87
C LEU A 145 -20.76 8.26 -8.77
N ALA A 146 -21.67 9.21 -8.62
CA ALA A 146 -21.66 10.20 -7.55
C ALA A 146 -23.11 10.51 -7.16
N ASP A 147 -23.42 10.41 -5.89
CA ASP A 147 -24.70 10.72 -5.28
C ASP A 147 -24.52 11.79 -4.17
N GLU A 148 -25.60 12.13 -3.49
CA GLU A 148 -25.57 13.10 -2.38
C GLU A 148 -24.68 12.62 -1.24
N ILE A 149 -24.63 11.32 -0.98
CA ILE A 149 -23.81 10.71 0.06
C ILE A 149 -22.33 10.88 -0.30
N PHE A 150 -21.95 10.62 -1.56
CA PHE A 150 -20.60 10.85 -2.06
C PHE A 150 -20.17 12.31 -1.88
N TYR A 151 -21.01 13.28 -2.26
CA TYR A 151 -20.68 14.70 -2.11
C TYR A 151 -20.59 15.12 -0.65
N HIS A 152 -21.43 14.56 0.22
CA HIS A 152 -21.35 14.80 1.66
C HIS A 152 -20.01 14.35 2.24
N TYR A 153 -19.59 13.11 1.97
CA TYR A 153 -18.29 12.59 2.44
C TYR A 153 -17.11 13.32 1.80
N LEU A 154 -17.20 13.64 0.51
CA LEU A 154 -16.14 14.38 -0.18
C LEU A 154 -15.97 15.77 0.43
N SER A 155 -17.05 16.50 0.66
CA SER A 155 -17.00 17.84 1.26
C SER A 155 -16.45 17.85 2.69
N GLY A 156 -16.66 16.77 3.46
CA GLY A 156 -16.09 16.61 4.80
C GLY A 156 -14.62 16.15 4.80
N SER A 157 -14.15 15.53 3.71
CA SER A 157 -12.84 14.84 3.69
C SER A 157 -11.86 15.33 2.63
N TYR A 158 -12.24 16.29 1.77
CA TYR A 158 -11.41 16.71 0.64
C TYR A 158 -10.01 17.20 1.04
N MET A 159 -9.90 17.90 2.18
CA MET A 159 -8.61 18.39 2.68
C MET A 159 -7.72 17.24 3.14
N LEU A 160 -8.29 16.25 3.84
CA LEU A 160 -7.56 15.04 4.26
C LEU A 160 -7.12 14.21 3.04
N LEU A 161 -7.99 14.08 2.04
CA LEU A 161 -7.65 13.38 0.79
C LEU A 161 -6.52 14.10 0.03
N ALA A 162 -6.59 15.43 -0.08
CA ALA A 162 -5.54 16.20 -0.72
C ALA A 162 -4.19 16.06 0.02
N LEU A 163 -4.21 16.13 1.35
CA LEU A 163 -3.02 15.90 2.18
C LEU A 163 -2.50 14.46 2.03
N ALA A 164 -3.37 13.46 2.03
CA ALA A 164 -2.99 12.07 1.86
C ALA A 164 -2.29 11.85 0.50
N VAL A 165 -2.83 12.41 -0.59
CA VAL A 165 -2.20 12.35 -1.92
C VAL A 165 -0.84 13.04 -1.91
N LEU A 166 -0.75 14.24 -1.36
CA LEU A 166 0.50 15.00 -1.28
C LEU A 166 1.57 14.24 -0.47
N LEU A 167 1.20 13.74 0.71
CA LEU A 167 2.12 13.05 1.62
C LEU A 167 2.47 11.63 1.15
N SER A 168 1.71 11.05 0.24
CA SER A 168 2.07 9.79 -0.43
C SER A 168 3.20 9.92 -1.45
N THR A 169 3.63 11.16 -1.73
CA THR A 169 4.73 11.49 -2.64
C THR A 169 5.97 11.97 -1.85
N PRO A 170 7.18 11.95 -2.43
CA PRO A 170 8.41 12.39 -1.76
C PRO A 170 8.54 13.93 -1.64
N VAL A 171 7.42 14.66 -1.57
CA VAL A 171 7.41 16.14 -1.44
C VAL A 171 8.05 16.58 -0.12
N VAL A 172 7.73 15.90 0.99
CA VAL A 172 8.26 16.28 2.31
C VAL A 172 9.80 16.19 2.34
N PRO A 173 10.46 15.07 1.99
CA PRO A 173 11.92 15.03 1.92
C PRO A 173 12.53 16.04 0.94
N TYR A 174 11.85 16.32 -0.17
CA TYR A 174 12.30 17.33 -1.11
C TYR A 174 12.32 18.73 -0.48
N LEU A 175 11.24 19.09 0.23
CA LEU A 175 11.15 20.37 0.94
C LEU A 175 12.15 20.44 2.10
N GLN A 176 12.30 19.37 2.86
CA GLN A 176 13.30 19.27 3.92
C GLN A 176 14.70 19.54 3.38
N LYS A 177 15.10 18.84 2.31
CA LYS A 177 16.42 19.05 1.67
C LYS A 177 16.62 20.48 1.21
N LYS A 178 15.55 21.16 0.77
CA LYS A 178 15.64 22.54 0.27
C LYS A 178 15.68 23.59 1.38
N PHE A 179 14.94 23.39 2.46
CA PHE A 179 14.71 24.40 3.49
C PHE A 179 15.43 24.13 4.82
N CYS A 180 15.65 22.86 5.20
CA CYS A 180 16.28 22.52 6.49
C CYS A 180 17.80 22.64 6.53
N CYS A 181 18.44 23.13 5.42
CA CYS A 181 19.83 23.57 5.46
C CYS A 181 20.03 24.87 6.26
N GLN A 182 18.94 25.57 6.60
CA GLN A 182 18.97 26.82 7.38
C GLN A 182 18.40 26.56 8.78
N ALA A 183 18.94 27.23 9.80
CA ALA A 183 18.53 27.04 11.20
C ALA A 183 17.04 27.27 11.45
N TRP A 184 16.43 28.24 10.76
CA TRP A 184 15.00 28.50 10.85
C TRP A 184 14.14 27.35 10.29
N GLY A 185 14.62 26.66 9.24
CA GLY A 185 13.93 25.50 8.66
C GLY A 185 13.89 24.30 9.63
N GLN A 186 14.98 24.07 10.36
CA GLN A 186 15.04 23.02 11.39
C GLN A 186 14.07 23.29 12.55
N ASN A 187 13.96 24.56 12.96
CA ASN A 187 13.03 24.96 14.01
C ASN A 187 11.57 24.77 13.57
N ILE A 188 11.22 25.13 12.34
CA ILE A 188 9.88 24.92 11.78
C ILE A 188 9.57 23.42 11.69
N GLU A 189 10.50 22.59 11.25
CA GLU A 189 10.32 21.14 11.20
C GLU A 189 10.05 20.57 12.60
N GLY A 190 10.79 21.01 13.63
CA GLY A 190 10.57 20.60 15.01
C GLY A 190 9.20 20.99 15.53
N ILE A 191 8.77 22.23 15.28
CA ILE A 191 7.44 22.75 15.69
C ILE A 191 6.31 21.96 14.99
N LEU A 192 6.39 21.79 13.66
CA LEU A 192 5.39 21.06 12.89
C LEU A 192 5.34 19.58 13.31
N GLY A 193 6.49 18.94 13.51
CA GLY A 193 6.56 17.56 13.97
C GLY A 193 5.90 17.39 15.35
N THR A 194 6.16 18.30 16.28
CA THR A 194 5.54 18.31 17.61
C THR A 194 4.03 18.54 17.52
N ALA A 195 3.58 19.48 16.71
CA ALA A 195 2.15 19.75 16.51
C ALA A 195 1.42 18.54 15.90
N ILE A 196 1.98 17.90 14.88
CA ILE A 196 1.42 16.67 14.28
C ILE A 196 1.39 15.53 15.30
N PHE A 197 2.42 15.38 16.11
CA PHE A 197 2.46 14.39 17.18
C PHE A 197 1.35 14.60 18.20
N LEU A 198 1.20 15.82 18.72
CA LEU A 198 0.16 16.16 19.70
C LEU A 198 -1.25 15.97 19.11
N LEU A 199 -1.50 16.40 17.87
CA LEU A 199 -2.76 16.17 17.18
C LEU A 199 -3.04 14.67 17.01
N SER A 200 -2.05 13.88 16.65
CA SER A 200 -2.20 12.42 16.52
C SER A 200 -2.56 11.77 17.86
N VAL A 201 -1.94 12.20 18.95
CA VAL A 201 -2.27 11.72 20.31
C VAL A 201 -3.71 12.10 20.68
N LEU A 202 -4.12 13.37 20.44
CA LEU A 202 -5.47 13.81 20.70
C LEU A 202 -6.52 13.02 19.91
N MET A 203 -6.26 12.75 18.62
CA MET A 203 -7.14 11.93 17.79
C MET A 203 -7.22 10.47 18.27
N CYS A 204 -6.11 9.90 18.74
CA CYS A 204 -6.11 8.55 19.32
C CYS A 204 -6.91 8.48 20.63
N ILE A 205 -6.85 9.51 21.47
CA ILE A 205 -7.58 9.55 22.75
C ILE A 205 -9.07 9.81 22.52
N SER A 206 -9.43 10.65 21.55
CA SER A 206 -10.82 10.99 21.24
C SER A 206 -11.53 9.93 20.42
N GLY A 207 -10.81 9.05 19.74
CA GLY A 207 -11.37 7.98 18.92
C GLY A 207 -11.76 6.77 19.75
N SER A 208 -13.02 6.33 19.65
CA SER A 208 -13.47 5.03 20.18
C SER A 208 -13.05 3.85 19.28
N TYR A 209 -12.49 4.15 18.10
CA TYR A 209 -12.07 3.15 17.11
C TYR A 209 -10.67 2.62 17.45
N ASN A 210 -10.54 1.30 17.53
CA ASN A 210 -9.22 0.69 17.69
C ASN A 210 -8.41 0.84 16.39
N PRO A 211 -7.31 1.60 16.39
CA PRO A 211 -6.52 1.84 15.18
C PRO A 211 -5.73 0.60 14.70
N PHE A 212 -5.69 -0.47 15.48
CA PHE A 212 -5.00 -1.69 15.10
C PHE A 212 -5.87 -2.52 14.15
N ILE A 213 -5.55 -2.45 12.87
CA ILE A 213 -6.16 -3.25 11.80
C ILE A 213 -6.19 -4.75 12.14
N TYR A 214 -5.20 -5.25 12.87
CA TYR A 214 -5.05 -6.66 13.20
C TYR A 214 -5.89 -7.15 14.38
N PHE A 215 -6.63 -6.30 15.10
CA PHE A 215 -7.52 -6.73 16.18
C PHE A 215 -8.92 -7.16 15.72
N ASN A 216 -9.21 -7.07 14.43
CA ASN A 216 -10.48 -7.53 13.84
C ASN A 216 -10.34 -8.85 13.06
N PHE A 217 -9.31 -9.63 13.37
CA PHE A 217 -9.07 -10.95 12.78
C PHE A 217 -9.23 -12.05 13.81
#